data_e1bc9c70bcbf5f5b737e36569b720d39
#
_entry.id   e1bc9c70bcbf5f5b737e36569b720d39
#
_cell.length_a   1.000
_cell.length_b   1.000
_cell.length_c   1.000
_cell.angle_alpha   90.00
_cell.angle_beta   90.00
_cell.angle_gamma   90.00
#
_symmetry.space_group_name_H-M   'P 1'
#
loop_
_entity.id
_entity.type
_entity.pdbx_description
1 polymer ?
#
loop_
_entity_poly.entity_id
_entity_poly.type
_entity_poly.pdbx_seq_one_letter_code
_entity_poly.pdbx_strand_id
1 'polypeptide(L)'
;MKNGLLAAVLSVAALSATGCIGFERESSLTGPSASGNGALLGNWTSSNLVPSPSSCTDFKWNATEQTGTSARGSFSASCAGDLKLTGTAEGSFTTEGKVAWSGKANATAPGLTSCNVTLTGTAELLVDSIRIPYSGDTCLGKVSGVETLKRR
;
A
#
# COMPACT_ATOMS: atom_id res chain seq x y z
N MET A 1 -8.01 -77.19 48.90
CA MET A 1 -6.90 -77.68 48.06
C MET A 1 -6.72 -76.66 46.90
N LYS A 2 -5.47 -76.13 46.86
CA LYS A 2 -4.76 -75.61 45.70
C LYS A 2 -5.37 -74.42 45.02
N ASN A 3 -4.81 -73.28 45.33
CA ASN A 3 -3.72 -72.58 44.57
C ASN A 3 -4.10 -72.01 43.19
N GLY A 4 -3.91 -70.73 43.06
CA GLY A 4 -3.89 -70.10 41.78
C GLY A 4 -3.72 -68.57 41.93
N LEU A 5 -2.52 -68.12 42.40
CA LEU A 5 -2.10 -66.78 42.22
C LEU A 5 -1.89 -66.53 40.76
N LEU A 6 -2.49 -65.50 40.23
CA LEU A 6 -2.02 -64.88 38.97
C LEU A 6 -2.07 -63.37 39.14
N ALA A 7 -0.88 -62.86 39.31
CA ALA A 7 -0.58 -61.42 39.30
C ALA A 7 -0.80 -60.87 37.90
N ALA A 8 -1.75 -59.99 37.75
CA ALA A 8 -1.87 -59.18 36.54
C ALA A 8 -1.03 -57.90 36.68
N VAL A 9 0.05 -57.89 36.00
CA VAL A 9 0.92 -56.70 35.84
C VAL A 9 0.22 -55.71 34.94
N LEU A 10 -0.33 -54.67 35.50
CA LEU A 10 -0.82 -53.52 34.72
C LEU A 10 0.37 -52.71 34.25
N SER A 11 0.74 -52.88 32.99
CA SER A 11 1.66 -52.00 32.30
C SER A 11 0.93 -50.71 31.95
N VAL A 12 1.21 -49.68 32.71
CA VAL A 12 0.79 -48.30 32.36
C VAL A 12 1.72 -47.82 31.24
N ALA A 13 1.24 -47.91 30.02
CA ALA A 13 1.86 -47.26 28.89
C ALA A 13 1.57 -45.77 29.00
N ALA A 14 2.54 -45.02 29.48
CA ALA A 14 2.55 -43.57 29.40
C ALA A 14 2.73 -43.18 27.93
N LEU A 15 1.64 -42.88 27.25
CA LEU A 15 1.67 -42.17 25.98
C LEU A 15 2.07 -40.74 26.27
N SER A 16 3.35 -40.48 26.16
CA SER A 16 3.89 -39.11 25.98
C SER A 16 3.39 -38.62 24.63
N ALA A 17 2.25 -37.95 24.61
CA ALA A 17 1.84 -37.11 23.54
C ALA A 17 2.84 -35.94 23.50
N THR A 18 3.91 -36.08 22.73
CA THR A 18 4.67 -34.95 22.24
C THR A 18 3.71 -34.17 21.34
N GLY A 19 2.98 -33.26 21.97
CA GLY A 19 2.27 -32.24 21.25
C GLY A 19 3.32 -31.48 20.42
N CYS A 20 3.36 -31.77 19.13
CA CYS A 20 3.83 -30.78 18.18
C CYS A 20 2.96 -29.56 18.45
N ILE A 21 3.56 -28.58 19.12
CA ILE A 21 3.06 -27.22 19.02
C ILE A 21 3.22 -26.89 17.55
N GLY A 22 2.22 -27.23 16.76
CA GLY A 22 2.06 -26.69 15.45
C GLY A 22 2.04 -25.19 15.67
N PHE A 23 3.14 -24.54 15.35
CA PHE A 23 3.04 -23.17 14.91
C PHE A 23 2.09 -23.23 13.73
N GLU A 24 0.82 -23.17 14.01
CA GLU A 24 -0.12 -22.65 13.05
C GLU A 24 0.40 -21.24 12.77
N ARG A 25 1.39 -21.20 11.86
CA ARG A 25 1.54 -20.04 11.04
C ARG A 25 0.18 -19.94 10.37
N GLU A 26 -0.72 -19.26 11.02
CA GLU A 26 -1.74 -18.58 10.30
C GLU A 26 -0.97 -17.74 9.30
N SER A 27 -0.76 -18.34 8.13
CA SER A 27 -0.55 -17.58 6.93
C SER A 27 -1.88 -16.86 6.73
N SER A 28 -2.14 -15.91 7.61
CA SER A 28 -2.98 -14.79 7.27
C SER A 28 -2.32 -14.18 6.05
N LEU A 29 -2.69 -14.71 4.89
CA LEU A 29 -2.69 -13.97 3.65
C LEU A 29 -3.80 -12.90 3.72
N THR A 30 -4.05 -12.38 4.92
CA THR A 30 -4.53 -11.03 5.04
C THR A 30 -3.36 -10.21 4.52
N GLY A 31 -3.44 -9.84 3.27
CA GLY A 31 -2.73 -8.67 2.79
C GLY A 31 -2.82 -7.61 3.89
N PRO A 32 -1.86 -6.69 4.03
CA PRO A 32 -1.81 -5.76 5.13
C PRO A 32 -3.22 -5.26 5.35
N SER A 33 -3.72 -5.44 6.59
CA SER A 33 -5.06 -4.96 6.92
C SER A 33 -5.07 -3.52 6.47
N ALA A 34 -5.73 -3.27 5.34
CA ALA A 34 -5.59 -2.03 4.60
C ALA A 34 -6.03 -0.80 5.41
N SER A 35 -6.50 -1.00 6.63
CA SER A 35 -6.95 0.01 7.57
C SER A 35 -6.04 0.17 8.79
N GLY A 36 -4.84 -0.42 8.81
CA GLY A 36 -3.93 -0.27 9.94
C GLY A 36 -3.42 1.16 10.09
N ASN A 37 -3.39 1.69 11.34
CA ASN A 37 -2.72 2.95 11.62
C ASN A 37 -1.27 2.90 11.11
N GLY A 38 -0.90 3.86 10.26
CA GLY A 38 0.44 3.95 9.67
C GLY A 38 0.64 3.18 8.37
N ALA A 39 -0.36 2.47 7.85
CA ALA A 39 -0.22 1.70 6.61
C ALA A 39 0.21 2.56 5.39
N LEU A 40 -0.18 3.82 5.35
CA LEU A 40 0.15 4.76 4.29
C LEU A 40 1.34 5.66 4.62
N LEU A 41 1.78 5.74 5.88
CA LEU A 41 2.90 6.61 6.28
C LEU A 41 4.20 6.22 5.60
N GLY A 42 5.03 7.22 5.32
CA GLY A 42 6.40 7.05 4.79
C GLY A 42 6.58 7.62 3.39
N ASN A 43 7.74 7.30 2.84
CA ASN A 43 8.13 7.76 1.50
C ASN A 43 7.76 6.70 0.46
N TRP A 44 7.00 7.10 -0.53
CA TRP A 44 6.57 6.29 -1.64
C TRP A 44 7.09 6.87 -2.94
N THR A 45 7.75 6.05 -3.76
CA THR A 45 8.34 6.51 -5.02
C THR A 45 8.02 5.57 -6.16
N SER A 46 7.70 6.12 -7.34
CA SER A 46 7.52 5.31 -8.53
C SER A 46 8.88 4.83 -9.08
N SER A 47 8.83 3.74 -9.82
CA SER A 47 10.00 3.21 -10.53
C SER A 47 10.11 3.72 -11.95
N ASN A 48 9.04 4.30 -12.48
CA ASN A 48 9.03 4.86 -13.84
C ASN A 48 9.54 6.29 -13.83
N LEU A 49 10.47 6.61 -14.71
CA LEU A 49 11.13 7.90 -14.76
C LEU A 49 10.87 8.67 -16.06
N VAL A 50 10.34 8.00 -17.09
CA VAL A 50 10.12 8.60 -18.41
C VAL A 50 8.61 8.64 -18.68
N PRO A 51 8.00 9.84 -18.75
CA PRO A 51 6.59 9.97 -19.07
C PRO A 51 6.29 9.67 -20.54
N SER A 52 5.17 9.05 -20.81
CA SER A 52 4.58 9.00 -22.15
C SER A 52 3.81 10.30 -22.45
N PRO A 53 3.46 10.58 -23.71
CA PRO A 53 2.91 11.90 -24.10
C PRO A 53 1.67 12.39 -23.35
N SER A 54 0.90 11.51 -22.72
CA SER A 54 -0.30 11.87 -21.96
C SER A 54 -0.26 11.37 -20.52
N SER A 55 0.94 11.06 -20.00
CA SER A 55 1.10 10.51 -18.65
C SER A 55 2.05 11.34 -17.80
N CYS A 56 1.99 11.10 -16.51
CA CYS A 56 2.96 11.55 -15.53
C CYS A 56 3.68 10.35 -14.94
N THR A 57 4.89 10.57 -14.46
CA THR A 57 5.74 9.56 -13.82
C THR A 57 6.61 10.21 -12.73
N ASP A 58 7.58 9.49 -12.19
CA ASP A 58 8.45 9.96 -11.10
C ASP A 58 7.62 10.48 -9.91
N PHE A 59 6.52 9.81 -9.63
CA PHE A 59 5.70 10.13 -8.48
C PHE A 59 6.48 9.92 -7.19
N LYS A 60 6.42 10.91 -6.32
CA LYS A 60 6.93 10.85 -4.96
C LYS A 60 5.84 11.32 -4.03
N TRP A 61 5.50 10.51 -3.06
CA TRP A 61 4.57 10.87 -2.00
C TRP A 61 5.23 10.64 -0.65
N ASN A 62 5.38 11.69 0.11
CA ASN A 62 5.82 11.62 1.49
C ASN A 62 4.61 11.82 2.39
N ALA A 63 4.01 10.71 2.80
CA ALA A 63 2.89 10.70 3.73
C ALA A 63 3.40 10.93 5.15
N THR A 64 3.18 12.11 5.69
CA THR A 64 3.68 12.53 7.00
C THR A 64 2.66 12.41 8.12
N GLU A 65 1.39 12.34 7.77
CA GLU A 65 0.31 12.27 8.73
C GLU A 65 -0.70 11.20 8.31
N GLN A 66 -1.14 10.41 9.28
CA GLN A 66 -2.28 9.51 9.11
C GLN A 66 -3.17 9.58 10.35
N THR A 67 -4.45 9.85 10.15
CA THR A 67 -5.47 9.88 11.18
C THR A 67 -6.62 8.97 10.77
N GLY A 68 -6.82 7.91 11.52
CA GLY A 68 -7.80 6.88 11.18
C GLY A 68 -7.52 6.28 9.79
N THR A 69 -8.48 6.42 8.90
CA THR A 69 -8.40 5.88 7.53
C THR A 69 -7.77 6.84 6.52
N SER A 70 -7.46 8.08 6.91
CA SER A 70 -6.96 9.12 6.00
C SER A 70 -5.49 9.43 6.25
N ALA A 71 -4.71 9.56 5.18
CA ALA A 71 -3.33 10.00 5.22
C ALA A 71 -3.11 11.17 4.28
N ARG A 72 -2.17 12.06 4.62
CA ARG A 72 -1.78 13.20 3.80
C ARG A 72 -0.29 13.45 3.86
N GLY A 73 0.20 14.15 2.83
CA GLY A 73 1.61 14.48 2.75
C GLY A 73 1.95 15.28 1.51
N SER A 74 3.23 15.53 1.32
CA SER A 74 3.74 16.18 0.12
C SER A 74 3.75 15.22 -1.08
N PHE A 75 3.56 15.80 -2.25
CA PHE A 75 3.46 15.07 -3.50
C PHE A 75 4.24 15.79 -4.60
N SER A 76 4.90 15.02 -5.45
CA SER A 76 5.48 15.51 -6.70
C SER A 76 5.38 14.48 -7.80
N ALA A 77 5.39 14.95 -9.05
CA ALA A 77 5.45 14.12 -10.25
C ALA A 77 6.05 14.90 -11.42
N SER A 78 6.43 14.18 -12.46
CA SER A 78 6.90 14.73 -13.73
C SER A 78 5.98 14.25 -14.85
N CYS A 79 5.45 15.17 -15.64
CA CYS A 79 4.59 14.87 -16.77
C CYS A 79 5.27 15.19 -18.10
N ALA A 80 4.67 14.80 -19.21
CA ALA A 80 5.16 15.16 -20.55
C ALA A 80 5.29 16.67 -20.72
N GLY A 81 6.21 17.10 -21.59
CA GLY A 81 6.47 18.52 -21.84
C GLY A 81 7.23 19.22 -20.70
N ASP A 82 8.08 18.46 -19.97
CA ASP A 82 8.86 18.96 -18.83
C ASP A 82 8.02 19.57 -17.70
N LEU A 83 6.73 19.22 -17.66
CA LEU A 83 5.82 19.70 -16.63
C LEU A 83 6.14 19.05 -15.29
N LYS A 84 6.48 19.87 -14.30
CA LYS A 84 6.73 19.42 -12.93
C LYS A 84 5.54 19.77 -12.04
N LEU A 85 5.07 18.79 -11.29
CA LEU A 85 4.00 18.93 -10.31
C LEU A 85 4.59 18.89 -8.91
N THR A 86 4.20 19.85 -8.08
CA THR A 86 4.55 19.88 -6.65
C THR A 86 3.35 20.34 -5.84
N GLY A 87 3.07 19.64 -4.75
CA GLY A 87 1.91 19.98 -3.93
C GLY A 87 1.67 18.99 -2.80
N THR A 88 0.42 18.74 -2.51
CA THR A 88 -0.03 17.82 -1.46
C THR A 88 -0.94 16.76 -2.03
N ALA A 89 -0.90 15.57 -1.45
CA ALA A 89 -1.85 14.52 -1.73
C ALA A 89 -2.44 13.96 -0.43
N GLU A 90 -3.68 13.59 -0.51
CA GLU A 90 -4.42 12.90 0.54
C GLU A 90 -5.02 11.62 -0.01
N GLY A 91 -5.09 10.60 0.83
CA GLY A 91 -5.71 9.32 0.50
C GLY A 91 -6.50 8.80 1.69
N SER A 92 -7.64 8.18 1.42
CA SER A 92 -8.49 7.59 2.45
C SER A 92 -8.90 6.18 2.07
N PHE A 93 -8.80 5.26 3.03
CA PHE A 93 -9.29 3.90 2.82
C PHE A 93 -10.79 3.88 2.59
N THR A 94 -11.20 3.20 1.55
CA THR A 94 -12.61 2.89 1.28
C THR A 94 -13.05 1.65 2.05
N THR A 95 -14.34 1.41 2.09
CA THR A 95 -14.92 0.18 2.67
C THR A 95 -14.47 -1.10 1.97
N GLU A 96 -14.02 -0.98 0.71
CA GLU A 96 -13.48 -2.09 -0.09
C GLU A 96 -11.97 -2.33 0.13
N GLY A 97 -11.34 -1.59 1.05
CA GLY A 97 -9.91 -1.68 1.32
C GLY A 97 -9.01 -1.04 0.26
N LYS A 98 -9.58 -0.29 -0.67
CA LYS A 98 -8.84 0.55 -1.62
C LYS A 98 -8.58 1.92 -1.02
N VAL A 99 -7.77 2.73 -1.68
CA VAL A 99 -7.44 4.09 -1.25
C VAL A 99 -7.97 5.08 -2.29
N ALA A 100 -9.07 5.76 -1.98
CA ALA A 100 -9.47 6.93 -2.75
C ALA A 100 -8.49 8.07 -2.46
N TRP A 101 -7.91 8.68 -3.50
CA TRP A 101 -6.90 9.70 -3.31
C TRP A 101 -7.11 10.90 -4.21
N SER A 102 -6.60 12.04 -3.78
CA SER A 102 -6.50 13.26 -4.57
C SER A 102 -5.18 13.97 -4.31
N GLY A 103 -4.59 14.53 -5.37
CA GLY A 103 -3.41 15.37 -5.31
C GLY A 103 -3.72 16.75 -5.87
N LYS A 104 -3.40 17.79 -5.12
CA LYS A 104 -3.46 19.19 -5.55
C LYS A 104 -2.05 19.71 -5.69
N ALA A 105 -1.69 20.14 -6.87
CA ALA A 105 -0.34 20.56 -7.19
C ALA A 105 -0.31 21.87 -7.97
N ASN A 106 0.82 22.56 -7.85
CA ASN A 106 1.19 23.61 -8.78
C ASN A 106 2.07 22.98 -9.86
N ALA A 107 1.74 23.24 -11.11
CA ALA A 107 2.47 22.77 -12.28
C ALA A 107 3.34 23.87 -12.83
N THR A 108 4.60 23.53 -13.14
CA THR A 108 5.58 24.45 -13.76
C THR A 108 6.28 23.77 -14.93
N ALA A 109 6.55 24.52 -15.99
CA ALA A 109 7.37 24.11 -17.13
C ALA A 109 8.09 25.33 -17.71
N PRO A 110 9.16 25.14 -18.49
CA PRO A 110 9.84 26.25 -19.19
C PRO A 110 8.85 27.01 -20.08
N GLY A 111 8.78 28.33 -19.91
CA GLY A 111 7.90 29.20 -20.70
C GLY A 111 6.40 29.13 -20.35
N LEU A 112 6.02 28.36 -19.33
CA LEU A 112 4.64 28.25 -18.88
C LEU A 112 4.43 29.06 -17.61
N THR A 113 3.36 29.85 -17.56
CA THR A 113 2.87 30.41 -16.31
C THR A 113 2.37 29.23 -15.46
N SER A 114 2.74 29.22 -14.17
CA SER A 114 2.31 28.15 -13.27
C SER A 114 0.78 28.02 -13.21
N CYS A 115 0.29 26.81 -13.11
CA CYS A 115 -1.14 26.55 -12.98
C CYS A 115 -1.43 25.50 -11.92
N ASN A 116 -2.66 25.53 -11.39
CA ASN A 116 -3.13 24.53 -10.45
C ASN A 116 -3.61 23.29 -11.20
N VAL A 117 -3.23 22.13 -10.68
CA VAL A 117 -3.59 20.82 -11.21
C VAL A 117 -4.20 19.99 -10.10
N THR A 118 -5.22 19.24 -10.43
CA THR A 118 -5.78 18.23 -9.53
C THR A 118 -5.74 16.87 -10.21
N LEU A 119 -5.11 15.90 -9.55
CA LEU A 119 -5.12 14.51 -9.95
C LEU A 119 -5.94 13.71 -8.96
N THR A 120 -6.69 12.73 -9.45
CA THR A 120 -7.52 11.86 -8.61
C THR A 120 -7.47 10.43 -9.08
N GLY A 121 -7.82 9.50 -8.19
CA GLY A 121 -7.93 8.09 -8.52
C GLY A 121 -8.30 7.22 -7.33
N THR A 122 -8.37 5.92 -7.59
CA THR A 122 -8.54 4.91 -6.53
C THR A 122 -7.37 3.94 -6.60
N ALA A 123 -6.52 3.99 -5.61
CA ALA A 123 -5.31 3.19 -5.53
C ALA A 123 -5.57 1.86 -4.82
N GLU A 124 -4.71 0.89 -5.11
CA GLU A 124 -4.69 -0.43 -4.48
C GLU A 124 -3.41 -0.56 -3.66
N LEU A 125 -3.56 -0.77 -2.35
CA LEU A 125 -2.43 -1.05 -1.48
C LEU A 125 -2.07 -2.53 -1.59
N LEU A 126 -0.82 -2.79 -1.95
CA LEU A 126 -0.21 -4.12 -2.01
C LEU A 126 0.75 -4.29 -0.83
N VAL A 127 1.41 -5.43 -0.70
CA VAL A 127 2.28 -5.74 0.45
C VAL A 127 3.37 -4.68 0.68
N ASP A 128 4.05 -4.25 -0.39
CA ASP A 128 5.21 -3.34 -0.36
C ASP A 128 5.10 -2.17 -1.33
N SER A 129 3.94 -2.04 -1.96
CA SER A 129 3.72 -1.06 -3.02
C SER A 129 2.28 -0.56 -3.05
N ILE A 130 2.06 0.56 -3.72
CA ILE A 130 0.74 1.10 -4.02
C ILE A 130 0.63 1.24 -5.54
N ARG A 131 -0.38 0.62 -6.12
CA ARG A 131 -0.75 0.81 -7.52
C ARG A 131 -1.74 1.95 -7.61
N ILE A 132 -1.38 3.01 -8.34
CA ILE A 132 -2.10 4.28 -8.39
C ILE A 132 -2.58 4.56 -9.80
N PRO A 133 -3.82 4.21 -10.16
CA PRO A 133 -4.50 4.82 -11.28
C PRO A 133 -4.73 6.30 -11.00
N TYR A 134 -4.52 7.14 -12.01
CA TYR A 134 -4.76 8.57 -11.88
C TYR A 134 -5.33 9.17 -13.15
N SER A 135 -6.05 10.26 -12.99
CA SER A 135 -6.49 11.13 -14.07
C SER A 135 -6.65 12.56 -13.56
N GLY A 136 -6.53 13.52 -14.47
CA GLY A 136 -6.72 14.93 -14.15
C GLY A 136 -6.49 15.83 -15.35
N ASP A 137 -6.74 17.11 -15.12
CA ASP A 137 -6.53 18.17 -16.08
C ASP A 137 -5.30 19.00 -15.69
N THR A 138 -4.41 19.21 -16.63
CA THR A 138 -3.23 20.09 -16.49
C THR A 138 -3.34 21.26 -17.44
N CYS A 139 -2.43 22.23 -17.30
CA CYS A 139 -2.33 23.38 -18.23
C CYS A 139 -2.05 22.95 -19.68
N LEU A 140 -1.48 21.77 -19.89
CA LEU A 140 -1.14 21.23 -21.20
C LEU A 140 -2.15 20.21 -21.69
N GLY A 141 -3.26 20.02 -20.96
CA GLY A 141 -4.31 19.08 -21.31
C GLY A 141 -4.50 17.98 -20.28
N LYS A 142 -5.30 16.98 -20.66
CA LYS A 142 -5.62 15.84 -19.79
C LYS A 142 -4.45 14.88 -19.69
N VAL A 143 -4.24 14.37 -18.48
CA VAL A 143 -3.30 13.30 -18.21
C VAL A 143 -4.00 12.15 -17.52
N SER A 144 -3.56 10.93 -17.80
CA SER A 144 -4.03 9.73 -17.12
C SER A 144 -2.98 8.64 -17.22
N GLY A 145 -3.03 7.71 -16.30
CA GLY A 145 -2.12 6.58 -16.29
C GLY A 145 -2.27 5.73 -15.06
N VAL A 146 -1.34 4.81 -14.91
CA VAL A 146 -1.21 3.95 -13.74
C VAL A 146 0.25 3.93 -13.32
N GLU A 147 0.53 4.27 -12.08
CA GLU A 147 1.84 4.19 -11.49
C GLU A 147 1.88 3.17 -10.36
N THR A 148 3.06 2.61 -10.12
CA THR A 148 3.30 1.77 -8.95
C THR A 148 4.38 2.41 -8.11
N LEU A 149 4.01 2.80 -6.90
CA LEU A 149 4.93 3.36 -5.92
C LEU A 149 5.41 2.26 -4.98
N LYS A 150 6.69 2.24 -4.71
CA LYS A 150 7.29 1.39 -3.67
C LYS A 150 7.64 2.23 -2.46
N ARG A 151 7.49 1.63 -1.30
CA ARG A 151 7.93 2.24 -0.05
C ARG A 151 9.47 2.25 0.00
N ARG A 152 10.04 3.35 0.48
CA ARG A 152 11.47 3.48 0.76
C ARG A 152 11.74 3.66 2.24
#